data_9d97ec106b2a5767a5b3de54da5683b4
#
_entry.id   9d97ec106b2a5767a5b3de54da5683b4
#
_cell.length_a   1.000
_cell.length_b   1.000
_cell.length_c   1.000
_cell.angle_alpha   90.00
_cell.angle_beta   90.00
_cell.angle_gamma   90.00
#
_symmetry.space_group_name_H-M   'P 1'
#
loop_
_entity.id
_entity.type
_entity.pdbx_description
1 polymer ?
#
loop_
_entity_poly.entity_id
_entity_poly.type
_entity_poly.pdbx_seq_one_letter_code
_entity_poly.pdbx_strand_id
1 'polypeptide(L)'
;MTKHFSFETNESRRHFMKLMAGVGAGLAFSGTLGTFAPKAFAADIKGKTIEAGIAYPLSTGFDPMTSSGASPYAANLHIFEGLVDLHPATREPYLALAGKEPEQVDEKTWRITLREGATFHDGAPVTTEDVVYSFNRIMDPANKSLFVMFIDFVESVKAVDDKVVEFKLKYPFALFANRLTCV
;
A
#
# COMPACT_ATOMS: atom_id res chain seq x y z
N MET A 1 3.76 30.77 24.07
CA MET A 1 5.09 30.60 23.45
C MET A 1 5.10 29.27 22.70
N THR A 2 4.70 29.28 21.45
CA THR A 2 4.58 28.08 20.59
C THR A 2 5.87 27.96 19.78
N LYS A 3 6.68 26.95 20.09
CA LYS A 3 7.88 26.66 19.29
C LYS A 3 7.44 25.95 17.99
N HIS A 4 7.51 26.65 16.89
CA HIS A 4 7.47 26.08 15.54
C HIS A 4 8.72 25.21 15.34
N PHE A 5 8.52 23.91 15.18
CA PHE A 5 9.54 23.03 14.62
C PHE A 5 9.48 23.14 13.09
N SER A 6 10.42 23.87 12.50
CA SER A 6 10.63 23.83 11.06
C SER A 6 11.67 22.75 10.76
N PHE A 7 11.28 21.73 10.00
CA PHE A 7 12.22 20.78 9.43
C PHE A 7 12.94 21.45 8.23
N GLU A 8 14.16 21.90 8.43
CA GLU A 8 15.05 22.30 7.33
C GLU A 8 15.57 21.05 6.62
N THR A 9 14.77 20.53 5.68
CA THR A 9 15.06 19.25 5.00
C THR A 9 15.95 19.40 3.75
N ASN A 10 16.28 20.61 3.32
CA ASN A 10 17.01 20.81 2.04
C ASN A 10 18.53 20.93 2.18
N GLU A 11 19.04 21.42 3.30
CA GLU A 11 20.49 21.53 3.50
C GLU A 11 21.14 20.20 3.89
N SER A 12 20.47 19.40 4.71
CA SER A 12 20.99 18.09 5.13
C SER A 12 21.19 17.12 3.96
N ARG A 13 20.25 17.11 3.00
CA ARG A 13 20.37 16.27 1.79
C ARG A 13 21.52 16.73 0.89
N ARG A 14 21.67 18.03 0.70
CA ARG A 14 22.77 18.59 -0.09
C ARG A 14 24.13 18.36 0.59
N HIS A 15 24.20 18.45 1.93
CA HIS A 15 25.41 18.16 2.68
C HIS A 15 25.80 16.68 2.60
N PHE A 16 24.81 15.77 2.76
CA PHE A 16 25.02 14.34 2.61
C PHE A 16 25.49 13.95 1.21
N MET A 17 24.87 14.52 0.15
CA MET A 17 25.27 14.28 -1.23
C MET A 17 26.67 14.84 -1.54
N LYS A 18 27.05 15.98 -0.97
CA LYS A 18 28.39 16.53 -1.08
C LYS A 18 29.44 15.69 -0.34
N LEU A 19 29.09 15.15 0.83
CA LEU A 19 29.96 14.25 1.59
C LEU A 19 30.21 12.94 0.84
N MET A 20 29.17 12.36 0.24
CA MET A 20 29.28 11.14 -0.57
C MET A 20 30.07 11.38 -1.86
N ALA A 21 29.95 12.53 -2.49
CA ALA A 21 30.75 12.91 -3.65
C ALA A 21 32.23 13.13 -3.28
N GLY A 22 32.50 13.66 -2.07
CA GLY A 22 33.87 13.86 -1.56
C GLY A 22 34.60 12.57 -1.22
N VAL A 23 33.87 11.58 -0.69
CA VAL A 23 34.43 10.25 -0.36
C VAL A 23 34.75 9.45 -1.65
N GLY A 24 33.97 9.64 -2.72
CA GLY A 24 34.24 9.02 -4.02
C GLY A 24 35.50 9.52 -4.71
N ALA A 25 35.88 10.77 -4.48
CA ALA A 25 37.10 11.37 -5.10
C ALA A 25 38.40 11.10 -4.32
N GLY A 26 38.30 10.73 -3.02
CA GLY A 26 39.44 10.47 -2.15
C GLY A 26 39.99 9.02 -2.20
N LEU A 27 39.26 8.08 -2.78
CA LEU A 27 39.64 6.65 -2.81
C LEU A 27 40.32 6.22 -4.12
N ALA A 28 40.68 7.16 -4.97
CA ALA A 28 41.43 6.86 -6.21
C ALA A 28 42.95 6.67 -5.99
N PHE A 29 43.45 6.76 -4.76
CA PHE A 29 44.90 6.60 -4.48
C PHE A 29 45.13 5.49 -3.44
N SER A 30 45.49 4.37 -3.92
CA SER A 30 46.33 3.26 -3.46
C SER A 30 45.68 1.90 -3.65
N GLY A 31 46.36 1.03 -4.31
CA GLY A 31 45.94 -0.32 -4.64
C GLY A 31 45.61 -1.20 -3.42
N THR A 32 44.78 -2.18 -3.70
CA THR A 32 44.43 -3.34 -2.85
C THR A 32 43.44 -3.17 -1.72
N LEU A 33 42.47 -2.28 -1.83
CA LEU A 33 41.20 -2.40 -1.08
C LEU A 33 40.10 -2.64 -2.10
N GLY A 34 39.47 -3.84 -2.00
CA GLY A 34 38.39 -4.25 -2.89
C GLY A 34 37.34 -3.15 -3.01
N THR A 35 37.02 -2.81 -4.23
CA THR A 35 36.04 -1.78 -4.60
C THR A 35 34.67 -2.18 -4.07
N PHE A 36 34.33 -1.73 -2.87
CA PHE A 36 32.92 -1.51 -2.50
C PHE A 36 32.43 -0.24 -3.19
N ALA A 37 32.53 -0.18 -4.51
CA ALA A 37 31.69 0.70 -5.26
C ALA A 37 30.26 0.15 -5.13
N PRO A 38 29.30 0.90 -4.57
CA PRO A 38 27.91 0.51 -4.74
C PRO A 38 27.71 0.43 -6.25
N LYS A 39 27.51 -0.76 -6.79
CA LYS A 39 27.10 -0.93 -8.18
C LYS A 39 25.87 -0.05 -8.31
N ALA A 40 25.99 1.03 -9.06
CA ALA A 40 24.85 1.83 -9.46
C ALA A 40 23.91 0.88 -10.21
N PHE A 41 22.81 0.50 -9.57
CA PHE A 41 21.79 -0.34 -10.16
C PHE A 41 20.97 0.48 -11.17
N ALA A 42 21.61 0.87 -12.27
CA ALA A 42 20.92 1.13 -13.51
C ALA A 42 21.09 -0.11 -14.39
N ALA A 43 20.67 -1.26 -13.88
CA ALA A 43 20.70 -2.48 -14.65
C ALA A 43 19.48 -2.51 -15.58
N ASP A 44 19.68 -2.96 -16.80
CA ASP A 44 18.64 -3.33 -17.74
C ASP A 44 17.65 -4.30 -17.07
N ILE A 45 16.49 -3.78 -16.63
CA ILE A 45 15.48 -4.49 -15.86
C ILE A 45 14.50 -5.29 -16.72
N LYS A 46 14.83 -5.55 -17.97
CA LYS A 46 13.99 -6.37 -18.84
C LYS A 46 13.87 -7.81 -18.30
N GLY A 47 12.73 -8.10 -17.67
CA GLY A 47 12.34 -9.46 -17.24
C GLY A 47 13.20 -10.03 -16.11
N LYS A 48 13.72 -9.20 -15.21
CA LYS A 48 14.63 -9.62 -14.15
C LYS A 48 14.03 -9.44 -12.77
N THR A 49 14.51 -10.28 -11.85
CA THR A 49 14.18 -10.22 -10.43
C THR A 49 14.80 -8.96 -9.82
N ILE A 50 14.02 -8.22 -9.06
CA ILE A 50 14.51 -7.14 -8.19
C ILE A 50 14.75 -7.75 -6.82
N GLU A 51 15.97 -7.65 -6.31
CA GLU A 51 16.28 -8.03 -4.95
C GLU A 51 16.18 -6.82 -4.03
N ALA A 52 15.28 -6.87 -3.06
CA ALA A 52 15.10 -5.82 -2.07
C ALA A 52 15.48 -6.34 -0.69
N GLY A 53 16.38 -5.63 -0.01
CA GLY A 53 16.73 -5.90 1.38
C GLY A 53 15.71 -5.24 2.31
N ILE A 54 15.08 -6.03 3.19
CA ILE A 54 14.17 -5.56 4.22
C ILE A 54 14.84 -5.74 5.58
N ALA A 55 14.85 -4.67 6.40
CA ALA A 55 15.57 -4.65 7.68
C ALA A 55 15.00 -5.60 8.76
N TYR A 56 13.74 -6.01 8.61
CA TYR A 56 13.04 -6.83 9.61
C TYR A 56 12.56 -8.14 9.00
N PRO A 57 12.54 -9.24 9.77
CA PRO A 57 12.05 -10.53 9.27
C PRO A 57 10.53 -10.50 9.01
N LEU A 58 10.09 -11.34 8.09
CA LEU A 58 8.67 -11.59 7.83
C LEU A 58 8.13 -12.58 8.88
N SER A 59 7.97 -12.12 10.12
CA SER A 59 7.62 -12.98 11.26
C SER A 59 6.17 -13.44 11.28
N THR A 60 5.28 -12.74 10.57
CA THR A 60 3.82 -12.99 10.59
C THR A 60 3.26 -13.52 9.27
N GLY A 61 4.13 -13.84 8.30
CA GLY A 61 3.72 -14.29 6.98
C GLY A 61 3.20 -13.17 6.08
N PHE A 62 2.49 -13.56 5.01
CA PHE A 62 1.98 -12.64 3.98
C PHE A 62 0.47 -12.40 4.04
N ASP A 63 -0.24 -13.00 4.99
CA ASP A 63 -1.68 -12.73 5.13
C ASP A 63 -1.91 -11.27 5.54
N PRO A 64 -2.49 -10.42 4.68
CA PRO A 64 -2.67 -9.00 4.97
C PRO A 64 -3.55 -8.74 6.18
N MET A 65 -4.44 -9.68 6.54
CA MET A 65 -5.34 -9.51 7.67
C MET A 65 -4.69 -9.70 9.04
N THR A 66 -3.66 -10.53 9.12
CA THR A 66 -3.00 -10.90 10.37
C THR A 66 -1.57 -10.39 10.47
N SER A 67 -1.01 -9.97 9.34
CA SER A 67 0.36 -9.47 9.26
C SER A 67 0.44 -8.01 9.66
N SER A 68 1.07 -7.73 10.79
CA SER A 68 1.42 -6.38 11.22
C SER A 68 2.92 -6.15 11.16
N GLY A 69 3.33 -4.96 10.76
CA GLY A 69 4.73 -4.59 10.70
C GLY A 69 5.17 -4.10 9.32
N ALA A 70 6.31 -3.41 9.30
CA ALA A 70 6.79 -2.73 8.09
C ALA A 70 7.17 -3.69 6.97
N SER A 71 7.76 -4.85 7.30
CA SER A 71 8.21 -5.81 6.29
C SER A 71 7.08 -6.56 5.60
N PRO A 72 6.10 -7.18 6.32
CA PRO A 72 4.91 -7.74 5.70
C PRO A 72 4.13 -6.71 4.90
N TYR A 73 3.95 -5.50 5.44
CA TYR A 73 3.24 -4.42 4.74
C TYR A 73 3.92 -4.06 3.41
N ALA A 74 5.25 -3.85 3.42
CA ALA A 74 5.99 -3.54 2.21
C ALA A 74 5.89 -4.66 1.15
N ALA A 75 5.94 -5.93 1.57
CA ALA A 75 5.78 -7.06 0.66
C ALA A 75 4.35 -7.15 0.12
N ASN A 76 3.35 -6.96 0.98
CA ASN A 76 1.92 -7.06 0.61
C ASN A 76 1.51 -6.00 -0.41
N LEU A 77 2.11 -4.80 -0.40
CA LEU A 77 1.90 -3.78 -1.42
C LEU A 77 2.27 -4.22 -2.85
N HIS A 78 3.05 -5.30 -3.00
CA HIS A 78 3.42 -5.88 -4.31
C HIS A 78 2.60 -7.13 -4.67
N ILE A 79 1.77 -7.63 -3.75
CA ILE A 79 1.03 -8.87 -3.89
C ILE A 79 -0.48 -8.59 -3.97
N PHE A 80 -0.97 -7.67 -3.17
CA PHE A 80 -2.39 -7.36 -3.02
C PHE A 80 -2.70 -5.95 -3.53
N GLU A 81 -3.89 -5.80 -4.07
CA GLU A 81 -4.41 -4.54 -4.58
C GLU A 81 -5.71 -4.21 -3.84
N GLY A 82 -5.80 -3.00 -3.29
CA GLY A 82 -7.01 -2.51 -2.62
C GLY A 82 -8.06 -1.99 -3.61
N LEU A 83 -9.22 -1.59 -3.11
CA LEU A 83 -10.23 -0.89 -3.94
C LEU A 83 -9.73 0.50 -4.32
N VAL A 84 -9.16 1.22 -3.36
CA VAL A 84 -8.51 2.52 -3.51
C VAL A 84 -7.16 2.42 -2.80
N ASP A 85 -6.11 2.91 -3.39
CA ASP A 85 -4.76 2.88 -2.84
C ASP A 85 -4.14 4.28 -2.77
N LEU A 86 -3.00 4.39 -2.09
CA LEU A 86 -2.22 5.62 -2.01
C LEU A 86 -0.98 5.53 -2.87
N HIS A 87 -0.82 6.48 -3.77
CA HIS A 87 0.39 6.56 -4.58
C HIS A 87 1.64 6.64 -3.68
N PRO A 88 2.62 5.75 -3.83
CA PRO A 88 3.71 5.60 -2.87
C PRO A 88 4.58 6.85 -2.71
N ALA A 89 4.72 7.66 -3.77
CA ALA A 89 5.55 8.87 -3.75
C ALA A 89 4.78 10.13 -3.33
N THR A 90 3.55 10.33 -3.87
CA THR A 90 2.76 11.55 -3.63
C THR A 90 1.81 11.42 -2.44
N ARG A 91 1.46 10.19 -2.07
CA ARG A 91 0.46 9.87 -1.04
C ARG A 91 -0.95 10.32 -1.42
N GLU A 92 -1.19 10.59 -2.68
CA GLU A 92 -2.52 10.89 -3.20
C GLU A 92 -3.29 9.58 -3.41
N PRO A 93 -4.58 9.53 -3.06
CA PRO A 93 -5.42 8.38 -3.33
C PRO A 93 -5.60 8.19 -4.85
N TYR A 94 -5.61 6.94 -5.29
CA TYR A 94 -5.93 6.58 -6.67
C TYR A 94 -6.84 5.35 -6.70
N LEU A 95 -7.61 5.21 -7.78
CA LEU A 95 -8.47 4.06 -7.99
C LEU A 95 -7.60 2.87 -8.41
N ALA A 96 -7.67 1.78 -7.64
CA ALA A 96 -6.93 0.56 -7.89
C ALA A 96 -7.87 -0.51 -8.47
N LEU A 97 -8.55 -1.33 -7.67
CA LEU A 97 -9.61 -2.22 -8.16
C LEU A 97 -10.91 -1.49 -8.45
N ALA A 98 -11.14 -0.30 -7.87
CA ALA A 98 -12.28 0.52 -8.25
C ALA A 98 -12.10 1.10 -9.66
N GLY A 99 -13.12 0.97 -10.51
CA GLY A 99 -13.14 1.51 -11.88
C GLY A 99 -13.64 2.94 -11.98
N LYS A 100 -14.27 3.44 -10.93
CA LYS A 100 -14.72 4.84 -10.79
C LYS A 100 -14.73 5.24 -9.32
N GLU A 101 -14.85 6.55 -9.05
CA GLU A 101 -14.99 7.09 -7.70
C GLU A 101 -16.13 6.41 -6.94
N PRO A 102 -15.94 6.12 -5.63
CA PRO A 102 -17.00 5.61 -4.78
C PRO A 102 -18.23 6.52 -4.81
N GLU A 103 -19.40 5.93 -5.05
CA GLU A 103 -20.66 6.64 -5.15
C GLU A 103 -21.42 6.59 -3.84
N GLN A 104 -21.73 7.73 -3.26
CA GLN A 104 -22.61 7.83 -2.10
C GLN A 104 -24.07 7.79 -2.54
N VAL A 105 -24.79 6.70 -2.23
CA VAL A 105 -26.19 6.50 -2.58
C VAL A 105 -27.11 7.22 -1.60
N ASP A 106 -26.79 7.13 -0.32
CA ASP A 106 -27.44 7.83 0.78
C ASP A 106 -26.43 8.09 1.93
N GLU A 107 -26.90 8.60 3.05
CA GLU A 107 -26.05 8.95 4.20
C GLU A 107 -25.20 7.78 4.73
N LYS A 108 -25.64 6.54 4.53
CA LYS A 108 -25.02 5.33 5.08
C LYS A 108 -24.69 4.27 4.02
N THR A 109 -25.00 4.52 2.76
CA THR A 109 -24.84 3.54 1.69
C THR A 109 -23.90 4.06 0.62
N TRP A 110 -22.85 3.28 0.35
CA TRP A 110 -21.87 3.57 -0.69
C TRP A 110 -21.80 2.43 -1.67
N ARG A 111 -21.55 2.74 -2.93
CA ARG A 111 -21.31 1.76 -4.00
C ARG A 111 -19.96 1.96 -4.64
N ILE A 112 -19.30 0.84 -4.91
CA ILE A 112 -18.02 0.80 -5.60
C ILE A 112 -18.19 -0.10 -6.82
N THR A 113 -17.87 0.43 -7.99
CA THR A 113 -17.83 -0.33 -9.23
C THR A 113 -16.42 -0.83 -9.46
N LEU A 114 -16.26 -2.13 -9.69
CA LEU A 114 -14.96 -2.72 -10.00
C LEU A 114 -14.52 -2.36 -11.43
N ARG A 115 -13.22 -2.21 -11.63
CA ARG A 115 -12.66 -1.98 -12.97
C ARG A 115 -12.78 -3.24 -13.83
N GLU A 116 -12.93 -3.06 -15.12
CA GLU A 116 -12.96 -4.15 -16.06
C GLU A 116 -11.58 -4.79 -16.22
N GLY A 117 -11.57 -6.12 -16.47
CA GLY A 117 -10.35 -6.86 -16.76
C GLY A 117 -9.40 -7.04 -15.57
N ALA A 118 -9.86 -6.81 -14.33
CA ALA A 118 -9.09 -7.17 -13.15
C ALA A 118 -8.97 -8.69 -13.02
N THR A 119 -7.75 -9.19 -12.82
CA THR A 119 -7.49 -10.62 -12.66
C THR A 119 -6.56 -10.88 -11.50
N PHE A 120 -6.70 -12.06 -10.89
CA PHE A 120 -5.69 -12.61 -9.98
C PHE A 120 -4.42 -13.02 -10.74
N HIS A 121 -3.37 -13.40 -10.00
CA HIS A 121 -2.07 -13.80 -10.59
C HIS A 121 -2.15 -15.07 -11.45
N ASP A 122 -3.14 -15.92 -11.24
CA ASP A 122 -3.41 -17.12 -12.03
C ASP A 122 -4.26 -16.85 -13.27
N GLY A 123 -4.71 -15.60 -13.45
CA GLY A 123 -5.53 -15.17 -14.58
C GLY A 123 -7.04 -15.29 -14.33
N ALA A 124 -7.49 -15.81 -13.18
CA ALA A 124 -8.91 -15.82 -12.84
C ALA A 124 -9.43 -14.37 -12.67
N PRO A 125 -10.65 -14.06 -13.13
CA PRO A 125 -11.21 -12.72 -12.95
C PRO A 125 -11.46 -12.42 -11.48
N VAL A 126 -11.20 -11.17 -11.06
CA VAL A 126 -11.63 -10.66 -9.76
C VAL A 126 -13.10 -10.31 -9.83
N THR A 127 -13.87 -10.79 -8.87
CA THR A 127 -15.32 -10.64 -8.80
C THR A 127 -15.76 -9.79 -7.62
N THR A 128 -17.01 -9.35 -7.62
CA THR A 128 -17.61 -8.66 -6.46
C THR A 128 -17.70 -9.55 -5.25
N GLU A 129 -17.86 -10.86 -5.43
CA GLU A 129 -17.87 -11.84 -4.34
C GLU A 129 -16.53 -11.96 -3.63
N ASP A 130 -15.41 -11.80 -4.34
CA ASP A 130 -14.07 -11.80 -3.75
C ASP A 130 -13.88 -10.60 -2.83
N VAL A 131 -14.39 -9.44 -3.23
CA VAL A 131 -14.39 -8.24 -2.40
C VAL A 131 -15.27 -8.45 -1.16
N VAL A 132 -16.49 -8.95 -1.35
CA VAL A 132 -17.41 -9.27 -0.23
C VAL A 132 -16.78 -10.27 0.73
N TYR A 133 -16.15 -11.31 0.22
CA TYR A 133 -15.42 -12.28 1.03
C TYR A 133 -14.30 -11.62 1.85
N SER A 134 -13.49 -10.79 1.22
CA SER A 134 -12.35 -10.12 1.88
C SER A 134 -12.81 -9.24 3.04
N PHE A 135 -13.83 -8.40 2.84
CA PHE A 135 -14.37 -7.56 3.90
C PHE A 135 -15.06 -8.38 5.00
N ASN A 136 -15.87 -9.38 4.65
CA ASN A 136 -16.49 -10.26 5.64
C ASN A 136 -15.43 -11.01 6.46
N ARG A 137 -14.35 -11.44 5.84
CA ARG A 137 -13.22 -12.08 6.53
C ARG A 137 -12.57 -11.15 7.55
N ILE A 138 -12.43 -9.83 7.23
CA ILE A 138 -11.92 -8.83 8.17
C ILE A 138 -12.91 -8.63 9.34
N MET A 139 -14.21 -8.54 9.05
CA MET A 139 -15.25 -8.26 10.04
C MET A 139 -15.57 -9.45 10.95
N ASP A 140 -15.23 -10.66 10.56
CA ASP A 140 -15.48 -11.86 11.37
C ASP A 140 -14.56 -11.89 12.61
N PRO A 141 -15.13 -11.83 13.83
CA PRO A 141 -14.34 -11.84 15.06
C PRO A 141 -13.48 -13.09 15.25
N ALA A 142 -13.86 -14.22 14.62
CA ALA A 142 -13.11 -15.47 14.69
C ALA A 142 -11.72 -15.33 14.06
N ASN A 143 -11.57 -14.48 13.06
CA ASN A 143 -10.32 -14.24 12.35
C ASN A 143 -9.36 -13.29 13.09
N LYS A 144 -9.85 -12.57 14.11
CA LYS A 144 -9.04 -11.63 14.93
C LYS A 144 -8.22 -10.65 14.07
N SER A 145 -8.80 -10.15 12.98
CA SER A 145 -8.13 -9.24 12.08
C SER A 145 -7.74 -7.95 12.78
N LEU A 146 -6.49 -7.52 12.56
CA LEU A 146 -6.01 -6.23 13.05
C LEU A 146 -6.64 -5.06 12.28
N PHE A 147 -7.16 -5.31 11.09
CA PHE A 147 -7.74 -4.29 10.22
C PHE A 147 -9.20 -3.97 10.54
N VAL A 148 -9.87 -4.73 11.41
CA VAL A 148 -11.25 -4.45 11.82
C VAL A 148 -11.42 -3.02 12.35
N MET A 149 -10.39 -2.48 13.02
CA MET A 149 -10.41 -1.10 13.54
C MET A 149 -10.48 -0.02 12.45
N PHE A 150 -10.10 -0.33 11.21
CA PHE A 150 -10.14 0.61 10.10
C PHE A 150 -11.49 0.60 9.37
N ILE A 151 -12.30 -0.43 9.58
CA ILE A 151 -13.62 -0.61 8.97
C ILE A 151 -14.75 -0.85 9.99
N ASP A 152 -14.53 -0.46 11.24
CA ASP A 152 -15.50 -0.64 12.33
C ASP A 152 -16.85 0.07 12.10
N PHE A 153 -16.86 1.10 11.24
CA PHE A 153 -18.03 1.82 10.80
C PHE A 153 -18.88 1.04 9.76
N VAL A 154 -18.34 -0.03 9.16
CA VAL A 154 -19.06 -0.85 8.18
C VAL A 154 -20.02 -1.80 8.90
N GLU A 155 -21.30 -1.81 8.47
CA GLU A 155 -22.31 -2.73 8.93
C GLU A 155 -22.33 -4.01 8.12
N SER A 156 -22.32 -3.88 6.79
CA SER A 156 -22.33 -5.02 5.87
C SER A 156 -21.78 -4.64 4.49
N VAL A 157 -21.30 -5.65 3.78
CA VAL A 157 -20.81 -5.54 2.39
C VAL A 157 -21.54 -6.60 1.57
N LYS A 158 -22.06 -6.22 0.40
CA LYS A 158 -22.84 -7.12 -0.47
C LYS A 158 -22.53 -6.84 -1.95
N ALA A 159 -22.48 -7.87 -2.77
CA ALA A 159 -22.54 -7.72 -4.21
C ALA A 159 -23.96 -7.29 -4.62
N VAL A 160 -24.06 -6.26 -5.44
CA VAL A 160 -25.31 -5.79 -6.04
C VAL A 160 -25.50 -6.48 -7.38
N ASP A 161 -24.42 -6.56 -8.13
CA ASP A 161 -24.32 -7.24 -9.43
C ASP A 161 -22.86 -7.68 -9.67
N ASP A 162 -22.54 -8.13 -10.87
CA ASP A 162 -21.22 -8.64 -11.24
C ASP A 162 -20.09 -7.59 -11.15
N LYS A 163 -20.44 -6.30 -11.02
CA LYS A 163 -19.46 -5.18 -11.05
C LYS A 163 -19.57 -4.26 -9.85
N VAL A 164 -20.67 -4.27 -9.13
CA VAL A 164 -20.97 -3.30 -8.07
C VAL A 164 -21.05 -3.95 -6.71
N VAL A 165 -20.22 -3.45 -5.79
CA VAL A 165 -20.27 -3.81 -4.37
C VAL A 165 -20.90 -2.68 -3.58
N GLU A 166 -21.85 -2.99 -2.71
CA GLU A 166 -22.52 -2.05 -1.83
C GLU A 166 -22.01 -2.21 -0.40
N PHE A 167 -21.65 -1.10 0.19
CA PHE A 167 -21.24 -0.96 1.58
C PHE A 167 -22.33 -0.25 2.36
N LYS A 168 -22.87 -0.89 3.39
CA LYS A 168 -23.77 -0.28 4.34
C LYS A 168 -23.00 0.09 5.61
N LEU A 169 -23.20 1.32 6.08
CA LEU A 169 -22.51 1.87 7.23
C LEU A 169 -23.44 1.91 8.45
N LYS A 170 -22.89 1.72 9.63
CA LYS A 170 -23.60 1.84 10.92
C LYS A 170 -24.07 3.27 11.18
N TYR A 171 -23.30 4.25 10.73
CA TYR A 171 -23.55 5.68 10.87
C TYR A 171 -22.98 6.44 9.65
N PRO A 172 -23.46 7.67 9.37
CA PRO A 172 -22.89 8.47 8.29
C PRO A 172 -21.41 8.73 8.49
N PHE A 173 -20.60 8.44 7.47
CA PHE A 173 -19.16 8.59 7.55
C PHE A 173 -18.57 9.18 6.27
N ALA A 174 -18.29 10.49 6.30
CA ALA A 174 -17.82 11.23 5.14
C ALA A 174 -16.43 10.81 4.63
N LEU A 175 -15.60 10.21 5.49
CA LEU A 175 -14.26 9.78 5.13
C LEU A 175 -14.21 8.33 4.61
N PHE A 176 -15.34 7.75 4.22
CA PHE A 176 -15.42 6.36 3.75
C PHE A 176 -14.40 6.05 2.67
N ALA A 177 -14.39 6.82 1.58
CA ALA A 177 -13.46 6.61 0.46
C ALA A 177 -11.99 6.66 0.90
N ASN A 178 -11.64 7.59 1.81
CA ASN A 178 -10.28 7.70 2.33
C ASN A 178 -9.89 6.50 3.21
N ARG A 179 -10.84 5.89 3.91
CA ARG A 179 -10.57 4.72 4.75
C ARG A 179 -10.32 3.45 3.95
N LEU A 180 -10.84 3.37 2.74
CA LEU A 180 -10.57 2.24 1.83
C LEU A 180 -9.09 2.12 1.44
N THR A 181 -8.30 3.18 1.60
CA THR A 181 -6.85 3.13 1.36
C THR A 181 -6.06 2.43 2.48
N CYS A 182 -6.74 2.04 3.54
CA CYS A 182 -6.12 1.37 4.71
C CYS A 182 -6.40 -0.14 4.76
N VAL A 183 -7.17 -0.67 3.80
CA VAL A 183 -7.68 -2.06 3.83
C VAL A 183 -7.32 -2.80 2.56
#